data_e60bfcc29d5755183d18a32625532f56
#
_entry.id   e60bfcc29d5755183d18a32625532f56
#
_cell.length_a   1.000
_cell.length_b   1.000
_cell.length_c   1.000
_cell.angle_alpha   90.00
_cell.angle_beta   90.00
_cell.angle_gamma   90.00
#
_symmetry.space_group_name_H-M   'P 1'
#
loop_
_entity.id
_entity.type
_entity.pdbx_description
1 polymer ?
#
loop_
_entity_poly.entity_id
_entity_poly.type
_entity_poly.pdbx_seq_one_letter_code
_entity_poly.pdbx_strand_id
1 'polypeptide(L)'
;MAVAAMMAGCATGTSEKDIRARPPMRLFTPAKMADVAKCLRNNLGDEATVVNLPAQNQTEIRIGQPKGGGEFAYAYLISLTAKPDGTAVELRKTDTWFPQMTPQELETETKACARS
;
A
#
# COMPACT_ATOMS: atom_id res chain seq x y z
N MET A 1 3.50 -18.15 28.91
CA MET A 1 3.52 -17.73 28.57
C MET A 1 3.68 -17.11 27.79
N ALA A 2 3.79 -16.95 27.33
CA ALA A 2 4.12 -16.42 26.60
C ALA A 2 3.87 -15.46 26.18
N VAL A 3 3.64 -15.09 26.12
CA VAL A 3 3.41 -14.24 25.85
C VAL A 3 3.99 -13.33 25.46
N ALA A 4 4.40 -13.05 25.74
CA ALA A 4 5.10 -12.12 25.66
C ALA A 4 5.51 -11.82 24.48
N ALA A 5 5.90 -12.55 24.11
CA ALA A 5 6.43 -12.35 23.02
C ALA A 5 5.88 -11.45 22.17
N MET A 6 4.98 -11.49 22.07
CA MET A 6 4.46 -10.87 21.25
C MET A 6 4.69 -9.62 21.06
N MET A 7 4.76 -9.16 21.79
CA MET A 7 4.75 -7.93 21.76
C MET A 7 5.71 -7.35 21.04
N ALA A 8 6.58 -7.80 21.05
CA ALA A 8 7.60 -7.15 20.52
C ALA A 8 7.41 -6.83 19.12
N GLY A 9 7.13 -7.67 18.41
CA GLY A 9 7.20 -7.39 17.06
C GLY A 9 6.16 -6.55 16.55
N CYS A 10 5.28 -6.27 17.36
CA CYS A 10 4.23 -5.60 16.86
C CYS A 10 4.47 -4.25 16.45
N ALA A 11 5.52 -3.70 16.84
CA ALA A 11 5.63 -2.31 16.71
C ALA A 11 5.89 -1.82 15.32
N THR A 12 6.29 -2.64 14.42
CA THR A 12 6.87 -2.11 13.23
C THR A 12 6.07 -2.38 11.97
N GLY A 13 4.88 -2.87 12.10
CA GLY A 13 4.07 -3.05 10.91
C GLY A 13 3.51 -4.45 10.80
N THR A 14 2.87 -4.71 9.70
CA THR A 14 2.08 -5.91 9.49
C THR A 14 2.73 -6.77 8.41
N SER A 15 2.62 -8.09 8.55
CA SER A 15 3.15 -9.00 7.56
C SER A 15 2.35 -8.94 6.27
N GLU A 16 2.94 -9.43 5.20
CA GLU A 16 2.25 -9.46 3.92
C GLU A 16 0.95 -10.23 4.00
N LYS A 17 0.97 -11.38 4.65
CA LYS A 17 -0.23 -12.19 4.76
C LYS A 17 -1.34 -11.42 5.47
N ASP A 18 -1.00 -10.75 6.54
CA ASP A 18 -2.01 -10.07 7.34
C ASP A 18 -2.56 -8.84 6.65
N ILE A 19 -1.70 -8.07 5.96
CA ILE A 19 -2.22 -6.88 5.30
C ILE A 19 -3.10 -7.27 4.12
N ARG A 20 -2.77 -8.34 3.40
CA ARG A 20 -3.58 -8.77 2.27
C ARG A 20 -4.92 -9.33 2.72
N ALA A 21 -5.04 -9.74 3.98
CA ALA A 21 -6.30 -10.21 4.53
C ALA A 21 -7.22 -9.09 4.98
N ARG A 22 -6.73 -7.87 5.04
CA ARG A 22 -7.56 -6.75 5.48
C ARG A 22 -8.48 -6.29 4.36
N PRO A 23 -9.70 -5.87 4.69
CA PRO A 23 -10.62 -5.39 3.66
C PRO A 23 -10.11 -4.07 3.09
N PRO A 24 -10.11 -3.91 1.78
CA PRO A 24 -9.59 -2.71 1.16
C PRO A 24 -10.64 -1.62 1.02
N MET A 25 -10.17 -0.37 0.96
CA MET A 25 -10.96 0.70 0.41
C MET A 25 -10.80 0.64 -1.10
N ARG A 26 -11.90 0.63 -1.84
CA ARG A 26 -11.86 0.45 -3.29
C ARG A 26 -12.25 1.71 -4.02
N LEU A 27 -11.48 2.02 -5.05
CA LEU A 27 -11.74 3.15 -5.93
C LEU A 27 -11.56 2.70 -7.36
N PHE A 28 -12.14 3.44 -8.29
CA PHE A 28 -11.91 3.22 -9.71
C PHE A 28 -11.63 4.56 -10.37
N THR A 29 -10.69 4.58 -11.31
CA THR A 29 -10.38 5.79 -12.06
C THR A 29 -10.23 5.43 -13.53
N PRO A 30 -10.67 6.28 -14.46
CA PRO A 30 -10.39 6.07 -15.87
C PRO A 30 -8.92 6.30 -16.25
N ALA A 31 -8.10 6.81 -15.33
CA ALA A 31 -6.69 7.02 -15.61
C ALA A 31 -5.95 5.70 -15.79
N LYS A 32 -4.87 5.73 -16.53
CA LYS A 32 -4.06 4.54 -16.76
C LYS A 32 -3.27 4.19 -15.51
N MET A 33 -3.03 2.89 -15.32
CA MET A 33 -2.33 2.42 -14.15
C MET A 33 -0.95 3.07 -13.99
N ALA A 34 -0.24 3.27 -15.10
CA ALA A 34 1.08 3.88 -15.02
C ALA A 34 1.00 5.32 -14.52
N ASP A 35 -0.04 6.04 -14.91
CA ASP A 35 -0.21 7.42 -14.47
C ASP A 35 -0.57 7.51 -12.99
N VAL A 36 -1.44 6.62 -12.54
CA VAL A 36 -1.79 6.57 -11.12
C VAL A 36 -0.56 6.22 -10.29
N ALA A 37 0.20 5.23 -10.73
CA ALA A 37 1.41 4.82 -10.01
C ALA A 37 2.43 5.96 -9.93
N LYS A 38 2.59 6.70 -11.04
CA LYS A 38 3.52 7.82 -11.05
C LYS A 38 3.08 8.92 -10.10
N CYS A 39 1.78 9.23 -10.10
CA CYS A 39 1.24 10.22 -9.19
C CYS A 39 1.50 9.83 -7.73
N LEU A 40 1.21 8.60 -7.39
CA LEU A 40 1.40 8.13 -6.02
C LEU A 40 2.88 8.14 -5.64
N ARG A 41 3.75 7.70 -6.54
CA ARG A 41 5.18 7.70 -6.23
C ARG A 41 5.68 9.11 -6.00
N ASN A 42 5.25 10.05 -6.83
CA ASN A 42 5.69 11.44 -6.68
C ASN A 42 5.18 12.05 -5.38
N ASN A 43 3.94 11.74 -5.01
CA ASN A 43 3.35 12.35 -3.82
C ASN A 43 3.80 11.69 -2.54
N LEU A 44 4.10 10.40 -2.56
CA LEU A 44 4.48 9.67 -1.36
C LEU A 44 6.00 9.64 -1.13
N GLY A 45 6.76 9.87 -2.19
CA GLY A 45 8.20 10.00 -2.06
C GLY A 45 8.89 8.70 -1.68
N ASP A 46 9.92 8.82 -0.86
CA ASP A 46 10.78 7.69 -0.54
C ASP A 46 10.09 6.65 0.32
N GLU A 47 8.93 6.98 0.90
CA GLU A 47 8.20 6.01 1.72
C GLU A 47 7.55 4.92 0.87
N ALA A 48 7.42 5.16 -0.42
CA ALA A 48 6.71 4.24 -1.30
C ALA A 48 7.70 3.37 -2.08
N THR A 49 7.47 2.07 -2.06
CA THR A 49 8.21 1.12 -2.90
C THR A 49 7.26 0.61 -3.96
N VAL A 50 7.61 0.83 -5.22
CA VAL A 50 6.74 0.46 -6.34
C VAL A 50 7.18 -0.89 -6.89
N VAL A 51 6.26 -1.84 -6.97
CA VAL A 51 6.54 -3.19 -7.46
C VAL A 51 5.59 -3.49 -8.61
N ASN A 52 6.14 -3.77 -9.78
CA ASN A 52 5.34 -4.11 -10.94
C ASN A 52 5.13 -5.61 -11.00
N LEU A 53 3.89 -6.02 -11.23
CA LEU A 53 3.51 -7.42 -11.33
C LEU A 53 2.81 -7.63 -12.67
N PRO A 54 3.58 -7.67 -13.76
CA PRO A 54 2.97 -7.66 -15.11
C PRO A 54 2.12 -8.88 -15.40
N ALA A 55 2.45 -10.03 -14.83
CA ALA A 55 1.65 -11.22 -15.09
C ALA A 55 0.23 -11.09 -14.56
N GLN A 56 0.00 -10.19 -13.62
CA GLN A 56 -1.31 -9.97 -13.03
C GLN A 56 -1.92 -8.64 -13.45
N ASN A 57 -1.26 -7.92 -14.34
CA ASN A 57 -1.67 -6.58 -14.74
C ASN A 57 -1.81 -5.67 -13.53
N GLN A 58 -0.86 -5.78 -12.60
CA GLN A 58 -0.91 -5.03 -11.35
C GLN A 58 0.38 -4.27 -11.09
N THR A 59 0.25 -3.22 -10.34
CA THR A 59 1.37 -2.50 -9.73
C THR A 59 1.00 -2.29 -8.27
N GLU A 60 1.92 -2.61 -7.37
CA GLU A 60 1.70 -2.39 -5.95
C GLU A 60 2.57 -1.26 -5.45
N ILE A 61 2.00 -0.45 -4.56
CA ILE A 61 2.75 0.58 -3.85
C ILE A 61 2.79 0.11 -2.41
N ARG A 62 3.97 -0.22 -1.95
CA ARG A 62 4.17 -0.77 -0.61
C ARG A 62 4.77 0.30 0.28
N ILE A 63 4.14 0.55 1.41
CA ILE A 63 4.61 1.55 2.35
C ILE A 63 4.86 0.86 3.68
N GLY A 64 6.10 0.93 4.14
CA GLY A 64 6.53 0.25 5.34
C GLY A 64 8.03 0.18 5.37
N GLN A 65 8.57 -0.89 5.95
CA GLN A 65 10.01 -1.04 6.09
C GLN A 65 10.44 -2.46 5.78
N PRO A 66 11.54 -2.62 5.06
CA PRO A 66 12.09 -3.96 4.87
C PRO A 66 12.62 -4.50 6.21
N LYS A 67 12.41 -5.80 6.43
CA LYS A 67 12.82 -6.43 7.67
C LYS A 67 14.01 -7.36 7.50
N GLY A 68 14.52 -7.50 6.32
CA GLY A 68 15.55 -8.48 6.06
C GLY A 68 14.95 -9.82 5.70
N GLY A 69 15.76 -10.67 5.14
CA GLY A 69 15.28 -11.99 4.74
C GLY A 69 14.19 -11.96 3.69
N GLY A 70 14.07 -10.85 2.96
CA GLY A 70 13.04 -10.74 1.95
C GLY A 70 11.67 -10.34 2.47
N GLU A 71 11.56 -10.09 3.76
CA GLU A 71 10.28 -9.71 4.35
C GLU A 71 10.11 -8.22 4.39
N PHE A 72 8.86 -7.79 4.47
CA PHE A 72 8.51 -6.39 4.51
C PHE A 72 7.46 -6.19 5.60
N ALA A 73 7.64 -5.17 6.43
CA ALA A 73 6.67 -4.80 7.46
C ALA A 73 5.81 -3.69 6.90
N TYR A 74 4.55 -4.00 6.63
CA TYR A 74 3.65 -3.08 5.95
C TYR A 74 2.98 -2.13 6.92
N ALA A 75 2.89 -0.87 6.55
CA ALA A 75 1.95 0.06 7.14
C ALA A 75 0.74 0.18 6.24
N TYR A 76 0.97 0.24 4.93
CA TYR A 76 -0.09 0.38 3.94
C TYR A 76 0.25 -0.42 2.68
N LEU A 77 -0.78 -0.80 1.95
CA LEU A 77 -0.60 -1.46 0.66
C LEU A 77 -1.63 -0.92 -0.31
N ILE A 78 -1.17 -0.35 -1.41
CA ILE A 78 -2.03 0.11 -2.49
C ILE A 78 -1.84 -0.83 -3.66
N SER A 79 -2.92 -1.47 -4.11
CA SER A 79 -2.87 -2.36 -5.27
C SER A 79 -3.60 -1.69 -6.42
N LEU A 80 -2.91 -1.56 -7.54
CA LEU A 80 -3.46 -1.00 -8.76
C LEU A 80 -3.60 -2.12 -9.76
N THR A 81 -4.80 -2.30 -10.31
CA THR A 81 -5.04 -3.33 -11.31
C THR A 81 -5.54 -2.67 -12.59
N ALA A 82 -4.85 -2.94 -13.70
CA ALA A 82 -5.24 -2.38 -14.98
C ALA A 82 -6.52 -3.03 -15.48
N LYS A 83 -7.47 -2.22 -15.89
CA LYS A 83 -8.74 -2.64 -16.47
C LYS A 83 -8.88 -2.04 -17.86
N PRO A 84 -9.78 -2.59 -18.70
CA PRO A 84 -9.93 -2.02 -20.04
C PRO A 84 -10.29 -0.55 -20.06
N ASP A 85 -11.03 -0.08 -19.06
CA ASP A 85 -11.50 1.29 -19.03
C ASP A 85 -10.83 2.14 -17.95
N GLY A 86 -9.76 1.66 -17.36
CA GLY A 86 -9.06 2.44 -16.35
C GLY A 86 -8.29 1.58 -15.37
N THR A 87 -8.31 1.97 -14.11
CA THR A 87 -7.54 1.29 -13.07
C THR A 87 -8.40 1.10 -11.83
N ALA A 88 -8.41 -0.13 -11.32
CA ALA A 88 -9.02 -0.42 -10.03
C ALA A 88 -7.96 -0.21 -8.95
N VAL A 89 -8.32 0.53 -7.91
CA VAL A 89 -7.40 0.90 -6.84
C VAL A 89 -7.92 0.31 -5.53
N GLU A 90 -7.06 -0.42 -4.82
CA GLU A 90 -7.41 -0.96 -3.52
C GLU A 90 -6.38 -0.51 -2.51
N LEU A 91 -6.85 0.15 -1.45
CA LEU A 91 -5.97 0.63 -0.40
C LEU A 91 -6.25 -0.16 0.87
N ARG A 92 -5.21 -0.81 1.38
CA ARG A 92 -5.29 -1.53 2.66
C ARG A 92 -4.42 -0.82 3.67
N LYS A 93 -4.97 -0.62 4.87
CA LYS A 93 -4.30 0.06 5.96
C LYS A 93 -4.16 -0.90 7.13
N THR A 94 -3.14 -0.67 7.94
CA THR A 94 -2.96 -1.44 9.17
C THR A 94 -3.20 -0.54 10.37
N ASP A 95 -3.09 -1.10 11.56
CA ASP A 95 -3.16 -0.31 12.78
C ASP A 95 -1.87 0.45 13.03
N THR A 96 -0.81 0.08 12.33
CA THR A 96 0.48 0.73 12.43
C THR A 96 0.61 1.76 11.32
N TRP A 97 1.10 2.94 11.65
CA TRP A 97 1.32 3.96 10.63
C TRP A 97 2.55 4.78 10.99
N PHE A 98 3.09 5.46 9.98
CA PHE A 98 4.26 6.29 10.18
C PHE A 98 3.86 7.64 10.72
N PRO A 99 4.68 8.24 11.57
CA PRO A 99 4.41 9.62 11.99
C PRO A 99 4.34 10.58 10.82
N GLN A 100 5.09 10.29 9.75
CA GLN A 100 5.14 11.17 8.60
C GLN A 100 3.94 11.00 7.67
N MET A 101 3.15 9.96 7.84
CA MET A 101 2.07 9.67 6.91
C MET A 101 0.93 8.99 7.65
N THR A 102 -0.08 9.77 8.01
CA THR A 102 -1.23 9.24 8.71
C THR A 102 -2.15 8.50 7.73
N PRO A 103 -3.03 7.63 8.24
CA PRO A 103 -3.99 6.97 7.35
C PRO A 103 -4.85 7.95 6.56
N GLN A 104 -5.20 9.09 7.17
CA GLN A 104 -6.02 10.07 6.46
C GLN A 104 -5.25 10.75 5.35
N GLU A 105 -3.99 11.05 5.58
CA GLU A 105 -3.15 11.62 4.53
C GLU A 105 -3.02 10.66 3.36
N LEU A 106 -2.82 9.38 3.67
CA LEU A 106 -2.67 8.40 2.62
C LEU A 106 -3.95 8.26 1.80
N GLU A 107 -5.11 8.25 2.47
CA GLU A 107 -6.37 8.21 1.75
C GLU A 107 -6.53 9.42 0.85
N THR A 108 -6.19 10.59 1.35
CA THR A 108 -6.31 11.81 0.57
C THR A 108 -5.43 11.77 -0.67
N GLU A 109 -4.19 11.32 -0.53
CA GLU A 109 -3.28 11.24 -1.66
C GLU A 109 -3.76 10.18 -2.66
N THR A 110 -4.23 9.06 -2.16
CA THR A 110 -4.71 7.99 -3.04
C THR A 110 -5.92 8.47 -3.84
N LYS A 111 -6.85 9.14 -3.19
CA LYS A 111 -8.03 9.67 -3.87
C LYS A 111 -7.66 10.76 -4.87
N ALA A 112 -6.69 11.58 -4.54
CA ALA A 112 -6.26 12.64 -5.46
C ALA A 112 -5.66 12.05 -6.72
N CYS A 113 -4.83 11.03 -6.59
CA CYS A 113 -4.23 10.40 -7.75
C CYS A 113 -5.25 9.59 -8.55
N ALA A 114 -6.26 9.05 -7.90
CA ALA A 114 -7.29 8.28 -8.58
C ALA A 114 -8.31 9.14 -9.29
N ARG A 115 -8.27 10.46 -9.04
CA ARG A 115 -9.23 11.34 -9.69
C ARG A 115 -8.83 11.78 -11.08
N SER A 116 -7.59 11.62 -11.42
CA SER A 116 -7.04 12.17 -12.68
C SER A 116 -7.58 11.55 -13.95
#